data_e55d5b8e69fefefd08132aa204f81cc7
#
_entry.id   e55d5b8e69fefefd08132aa204f81cc7
#
_cell.length_a   1.000
_cell.length_b   1.000
_cell.length_c   1.000
_cell.angle_alpha   90.00
_cell.angle_beta   90.00
_cell.angle_gamma   90.00
#
_symmetry.space_group_name_H-M   'P 1'
#
loop_
_entity.id
_entity.type
_entity.pdbx_description
1 polymer ?
#
loop_
_entity_poly.entity_id
_entity_poly.type
_entity_poly.pdbx_seq_one_letter_code
_entity_poly.pdbx_strand_id
1 'polypeptide(L)'
;MNEIYLLVGGEATRLQPLSSGVPKALLTIRGERIIDKIIKQFSNFDNFNFNLICSIKHEELWIDYKTNHNNNVNLLFEKSKLDTAGYIVENLNSMPDKFYCMNGDLLLNVDLPNFINASSLCSNSLIGSFEVEDPTRFGVLEVGQDDKVVQFVEKPKDKSYGNKISLGLYHLHKKDILEIRKNLEIPCSFERQVFPMMSKARLLSTYTVNGDMLDVGTLESYISAHIVKGEDNWISPNNVEISKSAIIKNSVILDNCIVEDNVTITNSIISSNSIISKDTIISQEIIRKS
;
A
#
# COMPACT_ATOMS: atom_id res chain seq x y z
N MET A 1 -18.97 -6.02 -14.15
CA MET A 1 -17.94 -6.51 -13.24
C MET A 1 -16.87 -5.43 -13.18
N ASN A 2 -16.47 -4.99 -11.99
CA ASN A 2 -15.48 -3.93 -11.81
C ASN A 2 -14.08 -4.53 -11.80
N GLU A 3 -13.19 -4.04 -12.63
CA GLU A 3 -11.78 -4.43 -12.62
C GLU A 3 -11.00 -3.53 -11.65
N ILE A 4 -10.25 -4.13 -10.73
CA ILE A 4 -9.32 -3.41 -9.87
C ILE A 4 -7.91 -3.93 -10.07
N TYR A 5 -6.97 -3.02 -10.30
CA TYR A 5 -5.55 -3.29 -10.47
C TYR A 5 -4.81 -2.87 -9.21
N LEU A 6 -4.19 -3.84 -8.53
CA LEU A 6 -3.40 -3.60 -7.32
C LEU A 6 -1.91 -3.56 -7.65
N LEU A 7 -1.25 -2.45 -7.34
CA LEU A 7 0.16 -2.22 -7.62
C LEU A 7 1.01 -2.88 -6.53
N VAL A 8 1.35 -4.15 -6.71
CA VAL A 8 2.04 -4.97 -5.71
C VAL A 8 3.49 -5.32 -6.07
N GLY A 9 4.04 -4.72 -7.14
CA GLY A 9 5.44 -4.92 -7.58
C GLY A 9 6.50 -4.27 -6.70
N GLY A 10 6.11 -3.49 -5.68
CA GLY A 10 6.99 -2.74 -4.81
C GLY A 10 7.82 -3.61 -3.87
N GLU A 11 9.11 -3.26 -3.74
CA GLU A 11 10.05 -3.84 -2.76
C GLU A 11 10.05 -2.96 -1.50
N ALA A 12 9.75 -3.53 -0.34
CA ALA A 12 9.76 -2.81 0.95
C ALA A 12 11.20 -2.61 1.47
N THR A 13 12.05 -1.90 0.74
CA THR A 13 13.49 -1.77 1.08
C THR A 13 13.75 -1.19 2.46
N ARG A 14 12.86 -0.29 2.94
CA ARG A 14 12.92 0.30 4.29
C ARG A 14 12.51 -0.64 5.41
N LEU A 15 11.94 -1.80 5.08
CA LEU A 15 11.59 -2.88 6.01
C LEU A 15 12.58 -4.04 5.95
N GLN A 16 13.72 -3.87 5.31
CA GLN A 16 14.78 -4.88 5.38
C GLN A 16 15.37 -4.93 6.80
N PRO A 17 15.74 -6.13 7.28
CA PRO A 17 15.76 -7.40 6.54
C PRO A 17 14.44 -8.17 6.50
N LEU A 18 13.35 -7.71 7.13
CA LEU A 18 12.05 -8.41 7.15
C LEU A 18 11.53 -8.72 5.75
N SER A 19 11.64 -7.77 4.83
CA SER A 19 11.17 -7.87 3.44
C SER A 19 12.18 -8.49 2.46
N SER A 20 13.33 -9.00 2.95
CA SER A 20 14.35 -9.54 2.04
C SER A 20 13.83 -10.75 1.27
N GLY A 21 13.71 -10.61 -0.05
CA GLY A 21 13.21 -11.64 -0.94
C GLY A 21 11.70 -11.85 -0.93
N VAL A 22 10.93 -10.97 -0.25
CA VAL A 22 9.47 -11.07 -0.18
C VAL A 22 8.84 -9.75 -0.64
N PRO A 23 7.85 -9.77 -1.56
CA PRO A 23 7.07 -8.58 -1.91
C PRO A 23 6.41 -7.96 -0.68
N LYS A 24 6.38 -6.62 -0.61
CA LYS A 24 5.76 -5.88 0.50
C LYS A 24 4.33 -6.36 0.81
N ALA A 25 3.53 -6.55 -0.23
CA ALA A 25 2.13 -6.94 -0.11
C ALA A 25 1.92 -8.36 0.46
N LEU A 26 2.94 -9.21 0.46
CA LEU A 26 2.92 -10.55 1.06
C LEU A 26 3.40 -10.56 2.53
N LEU A 27 3.93 -9.44 3.06
CA LEU A 27 4.20 -9.34 4.48
C LEU A 27 2.90 -9.42 5.29
N THR A 28 3.00 -9.98 6.51
CA THR A 28 1.83 -10.19 7.37
C THR A 28 1.70 -9.08 8.41
N ILE A 29 0.46 -8.72 8.70
CA ILE A 29 0.09 -7.85 9.82
C ILE A 29 -0.92 -8.60 10.65
N ARG A 30 -0.57 -8.91 11.90
CA ARG A 30 -1.39 -9.73 12.83
C ARG A 30 -1.79 -11.08 12.21
N GLY A 31 -0.85 -11.72 11.52
CA GLY A 31 -1.04 -13.04 10.90
C GLY A 31 -1.76 -13.06 9.55
N GLU A 32 -2.25 -11.92 9.05
CA GLU A 32 -2.92 -11.80 7.75
C GLU A 32 -2.04 -10.98 6.78
N ARG A 33 -1.88 -11.43 5.52
CA ARG A 33 -1.07 -10.69 4.54
C ARG A 33 -1.68 -9.32 4.22
N ILE A 34 -0.84 -8.35 3.91
CA ILE A 34 -1.29 -7.00 3.51
C ILE A 34 -2.26 -7.11 2.32
N ILE A 35 -1.93 -7.91 1.31
CA ILE A 35 -2.79 -8.10 0.14
C ILE A 35 -4.17 -8.69 0.49
N ASP A 36 -4.23 -9.64 1.42
CA ASP A 36 -5.51 -10.24 1.84
C ASP A 36 -6.37 -9.20 2.56
N LYS A 37 -5.77 -8.36 3.40
CA LYS A 37 -6.47 -7.23 4.05
C LYS A 37 -7.01 -6.23 3.03
N ILE A 38 -6.25 -5.92 1.98
CA ILE A 38 -6.69 -5.03 0.90
C ILE A 38 -7.87 -5.65 0.15
N ILE A 39 -7.77 -6.90 -0.30
CA ILE A 39 -8.85 -7.60 -1.01
C ILE A 39 -10.12 -7.67 -0.17
N LYS A 40 -9.98 -7.95 1.13
CA LYS A 40 -11.10 -8.03 2.07
C LYS A 40 -11.87 -6.72 2.21
N GLN A 41 -11.21 -5.57 2.05
CA GLN A 41 -11.90 -4.26 2.09
C GLN A 41 -12.94 -4.12 0.98
N PHE A 42 -12.75 -4.81 -0.15
CA PHE A 42 -13.67 -4.82 -1.27
C PHE A 42 -14.65 -6.00 -1.27
N SER A 43 -14.53 -6.94 -0.32
CA SER A 43 -15.35 -8.16 -0.28
C SER A 43 -16.85 -7.92 -0.02
N ASN A 44 -17.20 -6.76 0.54
CA ASN A 44 -18.59 -6.34 0.76
C ASN A 44 -19.26 -5.76 -0.49
N PHE A 45 -18.49 -5.62 -1.58
CA PHE A 45 -19.00 -5.14 -2.86
C PHE A 45 -19.06 -6.30 -3.83
N ASP A 46 -20.24 -6.57 -4.37
CA ASP A 46 -20.40 -7.56 -5.42
C ASP A 46 -19.63 -7.14 -6.68
N ASN A 47 -18.96 -8.11 -7.31
CA ASN A 47 -18.41 -7.98 -8.65
C ASN A 47 -17.07 -7.21 -8.81
N PHE A 48 -16.10 -7.39 -7.91
CA PHE A 48 -14.71 -6.99 -8.18
C PHE A 48 -13.87 -8.17 -8.67
N ASN A 49 -13.14 -7.96 -9.77
CA ASN A 49 -12.05 -8.80 -10.25
C ASN A 49 -10.72 -8.18 -9.85
N PHE A 50 -9.88 -8.93 -9.14
CA PHE A 50 -8.59 -8.46 -8.66
C PHE A 50 -7.47 -8.85 -9.62
N ASN A 51 -6.78 -7.83 -10.15
CA ASN A 51 -5.61 -7.97 -11.02
C ASN A 51 -4.38 -7.45 -10.28
N LEU A 52 -3.45 -8.33 -9.96
CA LEU A 52 -2.24 -8.00 -9.22
C LEU A 52 -1.09 -7.71 -10.19
N ILE A 53 -0.63 -6.46 -10.24
CA ILE A 53 0.54 -6.07 -11.05
C ILE A 53 1.79 -6.36 -10.21
N CYS A 54 2.47 -7.45 -10.57
CA CYS A 54 3.56 -8.07 -9.81
C CYS A 54 4.91 -7.89 -10.51
N SER A 55 5.99 -7.80 -9.75
CA SER A 55 7.33 -7.93 -10.31
C SER A 55 7.62 -9.39 -10.67
N ILE A 56 8.16 -9.64 -11.87
CA ILE A 56 8.60 -10.98 -12.30
C ILE A 56 9.67 -11.58 -11.39
N LYS A 57 10.43 -10.76 -10.66
CA LYS A 57 11.43 -11.22 -9.69
C LYS A 57 10.87 -12.11 -8.59
N HIS A 58 9.59 -12.00 -8.32
CA HIS A 58 8.89 -12.71 -7.25
C HIS A 58 7.78 -13.62 -7.80
N GLU A 59 7.91 -14.07 -9.05
CA GLU A 59 6.90 -14.85 -9.75
C GLU A 59 6.48 -16.09 -8.97
N GLU A 60 7.44 -16.87 -8.47
CA GLU A 60 7.17 -18.08 -7.70
C GLU A 60 6.32 -17.82 -6.45
N LEU A 61 6.62 -16.75 -5.71
CA LEU A 61 5.86 -16.37 -4.51
C LEU A 61 4.42 -15.95 -4.84
N TRP A 62 4.22 -15.25 -5.96
CA TRP A 62 2.89 -14.86 -6.40
C TRP A 62 2.08 -16.03 -6.95
N ILE A 63 2.72 -16.97 -7.65
CA ILE A 63 2.09 -18.22 -8.09
C ILE A 63 1.69 -19.07 -6.89
N ASP A 64 2.57 -19.20 -5.89
CA ASP A 64 2.25 -19.87 -4.62
C ASP A 64 1.07 -19.21 -3.92
N TYR A 65 1.09 -17.89 -3.79
CA TYR A 65 -0.03 -17.13 -3.21
C TYR A 65 -1.35 -17.40 -3.92
N LYS A 66 -1.38 -17.33 -5.26
CA LYS A 66 -2.58 -17.62 -6.04
C LYS A 66 -3.06 -19.05 -5.84
N THR A 67 -2.15 -20.02 -5.87
CA THR A 67 -2.50 -21.43 -5.85
C THR A 67 -2.97 -21.91 -4.48
N ASN A 68 -2.30 -21.46 -3.41
CA ASN A 68 -2.47 -22.00 -2.08
C ASN A 68 -3.27 -21.10 -1.13
N HIS A 69 -3.49 -19.83 -1.50
CA HIS A 69 -4.13 -18.87 -0.61
C HIS A 69 -5.33 -18.14 -1.23
N ASN A 70 -5.24 -17.69 -2.48
CA ASN A 70 -6.33 -16.95 -3.13
C ASN A 70 -6.35 -17.19 -4.65
N ASN A 71 -7.16 -18.13 -5.11
CA ASN A 71 -7.31 -18.46 -6.53
C ASN A 71 -8.15 -17.45 -7.33
N ASN A 72 -8.81 -16.49 -6.65
CA ASN A 72 -9.69 -15.50 -7.28
C ASN A 72 -8.96 -14.24 -7.75
N VAL A 73 -7.63 -14.28 -7.85
CA VAL A 73 -6.83 -13.16 -8.34
C VAL A 73 -6.21 -13.49 -9.70
N ASN A 74 -6.03 -12.47 -10.54
CA ASN A 74 -5.25 -12.56 -11.76
C ASN A 74 -3.85 -11.99 -11.50
N LEU A 75 -2.81 -12.69 -11.95
CA LEU A 75 -1.43 -12.24 -11.84
C LEU A 75 -0.97 -11.63 -13.17
N LEU A 76 -0.47 -10.42 -13.13
CA LEU A 76 0.04 -9.64 -14.24
C LEU A 76 1.50 -9.28 -13.95
N PHE A 77 2.44 -9.81 -14.73
CA PHE A 77 3.86 -9.64 -14.41
C PHE A 77 4.53 -8.55 -15.22
N GLU A 78 5.17 -7.62 -14.52
CA GLU A 78 6.12 -6.68 -15.10
C GLU A 78 7.47 -7.36 -15.32
N LYS A 79 7.95 -7.38 -16.57
CA LYS A 79 9.26 -7.97 -16.93
C LYS A 79 10.43 -7.08 -16.48
N SER A 80 10.19 -5.80 -16.32
CA SER A 80 11.14 -4.80 -15.82
C SER A 80 10.40 -3.82 -14.92
N LYS A 81 11.12 -2.99 -14.18
CA LYS A 81 10.49 -1.96 -13.33
C LYS A 81 9.88 -0.86 -14.21
N LEU A 82 8.56 -0.80 -14.28
CA LEU A 82 7.80 0.15 -15.10
C LEU A 82 7.29 1.36 -14.31
N ASP A 83 7.54 1.42 -12.99
CA ASP A 83 6.98 2.39 -12.07
C ASP A 83 5.46 2.24 -11.88
N THR A 84 4.78 3.13 -11.14
CA THR A 84 3.39 2.93 -10.69
C THR A 84 2.37 2.92 -11.83
N ALA A 85 2.61 3.62 -12.95
CA ALA A 85 1.68 3.68 -14.08
C ALA A 85 2.10 2.86 -15.30
N GLY A 86 3.38 2.47 -15.39
CA GLY A 86 3.94 1.99 -16.65
C GLY A 86 3.26 0.74 -17.20
N TYR A 87 2.93 -0.25 -16.36
CA TYR A 87 2.20 -1.44 -16.82
C TYR A 87 0.85 -1.08 -17.45
N ILE A 88 0.08 -0.20 -16.82
CA ILE A 88 -1.24 0.23 -17.29
C ILE A 88 -1.11 1.00 -18.61
N VAL A 89 -0.15 1.92 -18.67
CA VAL A 89 0.10 2.74 -19.88
C VAL A 89 0.61 1.92 -21.06
N GLU A 90 1.46 0.90 -20.80
CA GLU A 90 1.95 -0.02 -21.81
C GLU A 90 0.84 -0.90 -22.39
N ASN A 91 -0.05 -1.38 -21.50
CA ASN A 91 -1.15 -2.28 -21.85
C ASN A 91 -2.49 -1.57 -22.05
N LEU A 92 -2.49 -0.24 -22.24
CA LEU A 92 -3.69 0.59 -22.22
C LEU A 92 -4.77 0.13 -23.20
N ASN A 93 -4.39 -0.40 -24.36
CA ASN A 93 -5.33 -0.89 -25.37
C ASN A 93 -6.19 -2.07 -24.88
N SER A 94 -5.64 -2.92 -24.01
CA SER A 94 -6.33 -4.07 -23.42
C SER A 94 -7.07 -3.75 -22.12
N MET A 95 -6.86 -2.54 -21.56
CA MET A 95 -7.56 -2.11 -20.35
C MET A 95 -9.05 -1.87 -20.64
N PRO A 96 -9.95 -2.13 -19.68
CA PRO A 96 -11.36 -1.75 -19.79
C PRO A 96 -11.52 -0.23 -19.87
N ASP A 97 -12.69 0.24 -20.31
CA ASP A 97 -12.96 1.67 -20.46
C ASP A 97 -12.87 2.43 -19.13
N LYS A 98 -13.23 1.75 -18.04
CA LYS A 98 -13.14 2.24 -16.67
C LYS A 98 -12.65 1.12 -15.76
N PHE A 99 -11.77 1.45 -14.84
CA PHE A 99 -11.21 0.49 -13.89
C PHE A 99 -10.71 1.19 -12.63
N TYR A 100 -10.63 0.43 -11.56
CA TYR A 100 -10.00 0.90 -10.33
C TYR A 100 -8.51 0.55 -10.35
N CYS A 101 -7.71 1.40 -9.70
CA CYS A 101 -6.30 1.12 -9.44
C CYS A 101 -5.98 1.54 -8.00
N MET A 102 -5.19 0.74 -7.30
CA MET A 102 -4.84 1.01 -5.90
C MET A 102 -3.40 0.59 -5.60
N ASN A 103 -2.73 1.38 -4.77
CA ASN A 103 -1.42 1.01 -4.25
C ASN A 103 -1.56 -0.20 -3.31
N GLY A 104 -0.72 -1.22 -3.53
CA GLY A 104 -0.79 -2.52 -2.84
C GLY A 104 -0.12 -2.54 -1.45
N ASP A 105 0.11 -1.39 -0.85
CA ASP A 105 0.76 -1.23 0.45
C ASP A 105 -0.02 -0.32 1.42
N LEU A 106 -1.24 0.03 1.04
CA LEU A 106 -2.11 0.90 1.82
C LEU A 106 -3.22 0.10 2.51
N LEU A 107 -3.31 0.26 3.81
CA LEU A 107 -4.47 -0.19 4.58
C LEU A 107 -5.40 1.01 4.76
N LEU A 108 -6.60 0.89 4.20
CA LEU A 108 -7.62 1.93 4.24
C LEU A 108 -8.69 1.59 5.27
N ASN A 109 -8.98 2.50 6.17
CA ASN A 109 -10.15 2.46 7.04
C ASN A 109 -11.03 3.66 6.70
N VAL A 110 -11.58 3.66 5.49
CA VAL A 110 -12.34 4.78 4.90
C VAL A 110 -13.70 4.32 4.39
N ASP A 111 -14.57 5.27 4.13
CA ASP A 111 -15.90 5.02 3.54
C ASP A 111 -15.79 4.69 2.04
N LEU A 112 -15.37 3.45 1.72
CA LEU A 112 -15.27 2.95 0.35
C LEU A 112 -16.60 2.95 -0.41
N PRO A 113 -17.79 2.63 0.19
CA PRO A 113 -19.07 2.71 -0.50
C PRO A 113 -19.32 4.06 -1.15
N ASN A 114 -19.08 5.15 -0.42
CA ASN A 114 -19.27 6.49 -0.93
C ASN A 114 -18.27 6.85 -2.04
N PHE A 115 -17.01 6.41 -1.95
CA PHE A 115 -16.05 6.58 -3.04
C PHE A 115 -16.49 5.83 -4.31
N ILE A 116 -16.93 4.57 -4.20
CA ILE A 116 -17.38 3.76 -5.33
C ILE A 116 -18.62 4.40 -5.96
N ASN A 117 -19.57 4.88 -5.16
CA ASN A 117 -20.75 5.57 -5.67
C ASN A 117 -20.36 6.87 -6.42
N ALA A 118 -19.52 7.72 -5.82
CA ALA A 118 -19.03 8.94 -6.47
C ALA A 118 -18.30 8.65 -7.78
N SER A 119 -17.48 7.57 -7.80
CA SER A 119 -16.74 7.16 -9.01
C SER A 119 -17.65 6.74 -10.16
N SER A 120 -18.78 6.11 -9.86
CA SER A 120 -19.76 5.68 -10.87
C SER A 120 -20.43 6.87 -11.57
N LEU A 121 -20.60 7.99 -10.87
CA LEU A 121 -21.22 9.21 -11.35
C LEU A 121 -20.23 10.16 -12.04
N CYS A 122 -18.92 9.97 -11.81
CA CYS A 122 -17.91 10.86 -12.35
C CYS A 122 -17.71 10.65 -13.86
N SER A 123 -17.66 11.73 -14.62
CA SER A 123 -17.47 11.69 -16.08
C SER A 123 -16.00 11.56 -16.51
N ASN A 124 -15.07 11.80 -15.58
CA ASN A 124 -13.61 11.76 -15.75
C ASN A 124 -13.00 10.83 -14.71
N SER A 125 -11.69 10.59 -14.83
CA SER A 125 -10.94 9.87 -13.81
C SER A 125 -11.06 10.55 -12.44
N LEU A 126 -11.19 9.74 -11.40
CA LEU A 126 -11.39 10.17 -10.02
C LEU A 126 -10.26 9.64 -9.13
N ILE A 127 -9.68 10.51 -8.32
CA ILE A 127 -8.72 10.15 -7.29
C ILE A 127 -9.35 10.29 -5.91
N GLY A 128 -9.23 9.27 -5.07
CA GLY A 128 -9.58 9.38 -3.67
C GLY A 128 -8.62 10.30 -2.95
N SER A 129 -9.11 11.23 -2.17
CA SER A 129 -8.29 12.16 -1.37
C SER A 129 -8.64 12.09 0.12
N PHE A 130 -7.69 12.52 0.92
CA PHE A 130 -7.77 12.54 2.36
C PHE A 130 -7.09 13.82 2.88
N GLU A 131 -7.59 14.42 3.97
CA GLU A 131 -6.98 15.61 4.54
C GLU A 131 -6.03 15.24 5.68
N VAL A 132 -4.82 15.80 5.67
CA VAL A 132 -3.79 15.56 6.68
C VAL A 132 -3.20 16.88 7.19
N GLU A 133 -2.63 16.83 8.37
CA GLU A 133 -1.96 18.01 8.96
C GLU A 133 -0.62 18.31 8.26
N ASP A 134 0.14 17.28 7.89
CA ASP A 134 1.39 17.40 7.14
C ASP A 134 1.35 16.64 5.81
N PRO A 135 1.10 17.31 4.68
CA PRO A 135 0.99 16.72 3.36
C PRO A 135 2.34 16.49 2.66
N THR A 136 3.46 16.99 3.18
CA THR A 136 4.75 17.05 2.48
C THR A 136 5.35 15.68 2.10
N ARG A 137 4.84 14.60 2.70
CA ARG A 137 5.30 13.22 2.42
C ARG A 137 4.50 12.51 1.34
N PHE A 138 3.46 13.12 0.81
CA PHE A 138 2.46 12.53 -0.07
C PHE A 138 2.33 13.29 -1.39
N GLY A 139 1.60 12.71 -2.33
CA GLY A 139 1.09 13.43 -3.49
C GLY A 139 -0.06 14.35 -3.07
N VAL A 140 0.09 15.66 -3.28
CA VAL A 140 -0.87 16.69 -2.85
C VAL A 140 -1.72 17.12 -4.03
N LEU A 141 -3.02 17.29 -3.76
CA LEU A 141 -4.00 17.75 -4.72
C LEU A 141 -4.40 19.19 -4.42
N GLU A 142 -4.09 20.11 -5.32
CA GLU A 142 -4.72 21.43 -5.33
C GLU A 142 -6.07 21.29 -6.04
N VAL A 143 -7.15 21.59 -5.33
CA VAL A 143 -8.51 21.36 -5.79
C VAL A 143 -9.17 22.69 -6.08
N GLY A 144 -9.70 22.82 -7.29
CA GLY A 144 -10.48 23.98 -7.73
C GLY A 144 -11.97 23.83 -7.44
N GLN A 145 -12.79 24.60 -8.17
CA GLN A 145 -14.24 24.44 -8.14
C GLN A 145 -14.66 23.09 -8.73
N ASP A 146 -15.81 22.57 -8.32
CA ASP A 146 -16.41 21.32 -8.82
C ASP A 146 -15.55 20.08 -8.62
N ASP A 147 -14.77 20.04 -7.53
CA ASP A 147 -13.88 18.94 -7.17
C ASP A 147 -12.85 18.56 -8.26
N LYS A 148 -12.54 19.49 -9.15
CA LYS A 148 -11.49 19.33 -10.17
C LYS A 148 -10.11 19.50 -9.56
N VAL A 149 -9.22 18.55 -9.82
CA VAL A 149 -7.81 18.68 -9.47
C VAL A 149 -7.15 19.61 -10.50
N VAL A 150 -6.74 20.78 -10.04
CA VAL A 150 -6.08 21.79 -10.90
C VAL A 150 -4.57 21.58 -10.96
N GLN A 151 -4.00 21.02 -9.90
CA GLN A 151 -2.59 20.64 -9.83
C GLN A 151 -2.40 19.42 -8.94
N PHE A 152 -1.49 18.53 -9.35
CA PHE A 152 -0.99 17.42 -8.55
C PHE A 152 0.51 17.59 -8.34
N VAL A 153 0.96 17.56 -7.08
CA VAL A 153 2.37 17.76 -6.72
C VAL A 153 2.85 16.62 -5.81
N GLU A 154 3.77 15.81 -6.33
CA GLU A 154 4.36 14.72 -5.56
C GLU A 154 5.39 15.24 -4.57
N LYS A 155 5.15 14.98 -3.27
CA LYS A 155 6.01 15.34 -2.14
C LYS A 155 6.52 16.78 -2.18
N PRO A 156 5.63 17.76 -2.07
CA PRO A 156 6.00 19.18 -2.10
C PRO A 156 6.95 19.51 -0.94
N LYS A 157 7.75 20.55 -1.13
CA LYS A 157 8.70 21.01 -0.11
C LYS A 157 8.02 21.70 1.08
N ASP A 158 6.83 22.20 0.89
CA ASP A 158 6.05 22.92 1.88
C ASP A 158 4.54 22.67 1.70
N LYS A 159 3.73 23.31 2.52
CA LYS A 159 2.27 23.14 2.55
C LYS A 159 1.50 24.10 1.62
N SER A 160 2.17 24.78 0.70
CA SER A 160 1.55 25.82 -0.17
C SER A 160 0.47 25.29 -1.11
N TYR A 161 0.47 23.97 -1.40
CA TYR A 161 -0.49 23.31 -2.29
C TYR A 161 -1.73 22.78 -1.56
N GLY A 162 -1.89 23.08 -0.26
CA GLY A 162 -3.01 22.60 0.55
C GLY A 162 -2.69 21.36 1.36
N ASN A 163 -3.73 20.75 1.93
CA ASN A 163 -3.65 19.61 2.84
C ASN A 163 -4.34 18.34 2.34
N LYS A 164 -4.93 18.37 1.14
CA LYS A 164 -5.53 17.17 0.53
C LYS A 164 -4.47 16.33 -0.15
N ILE A 165 -4.34 15.09 0.28
CA ILE A 165 -3.39 14.13 -0.27
C ILE A 165 -4.09 13.05 -1.09
N SER A 166 -3.35 12.44 -2.00
CA SER A 166 -3.79 11.24 -2.70
C SER A 166 -3.94 10.07 -1.74
N LEU A 167 -5.10 9.43 -1.77
CA LEU A 167 -5.38 8.23 -0.99
C LEU A 167 -4.68 6.98 -1.55
N GLY A 168 -4.14 7.04 -2.80
CA GLY A 168 -3.60 5.85 -3.47
C GLY A 168 -4.68 4.90 -3.99
N LEU A 169 -5.91 5.37 -4.08
CA LEU A 169 -7.05 4.67 -4.69
C LEU A 169 -7.64 5.54 -5.79
N TYR A 170 -7.77 4.98 -6.98
CA TYR A 170 -8.14 5.68 -8.19
C TYR A 170 -9.26 4.94 -8.94
N HIS A 171 -10.17 5.67 -9.56
CA HIS A 171 -11.06 5.16 -10.60
C HIS A 171 -10.67 5.84 -11.92
N LEU A 172 -10.05 5.11 -12.81
CA LEU A 172 -9.44 5.63 -14.01
C LEU A 172 -10.31 5.37 -15.24
N HIS A 173 -10.40 6.36 -16.10
CA HIS A 173 -11.04 6.22 -17.41
C HIS A 173 -9.95 6.11 -18.47
N LYS A 174 -9.99 5.04 -19.26
CA LYS A 174 -9.05 4.76 -20.35
C LYS A 174 -8.93 5.96 -21.31
N LYS A 175 -10.05 6.59 -21.66
CA LYS A 175 -10.10 7.76 -22.54
C LYS A 175 -9.23 8.92 -22.04
N ASP A 176 -9.21 9.15 -20.72
CA ASP A 176 -8.47 10.27 -20.11
C ASP A 176 -6.95 10.01 -20.18
N ILE A 177 -6.54 8.75 -19.99
CA ILE A 177 -5.13 8.35 -20.15
C ILE A 177 -4.71 8.41 -21.63
N LEU A 178 -5.59 8.01 -22.56
CA LEU A 178 -5.34 8.08 -24.00
C LEU A 178 -5.08 9.52 -24.47
N GLU A 179 -5.77 10.50 -23.89
CA GLU A 179 -5.60 11.92 -24.24
C GLU A 179 -4.17 12.43 -23.99
N ILE A 180 -3.53 11.93 -22.94
CA ILE A 180 -2.16 12.32 -22.57
C ILE A 180 -1.10 11.31 -23.01
N ARG A 181 -1.48 10.15 -23.54
CA ARG A 181 -0.61 8.99 -23.82
C ARG A 181 0.63 9.34 -24.65
N LYS A 182 0.48 10.20 -25.66
CA LYS A 182 1.58 10.61 -26.56
C LYS A 182 2.74 11.33 -25.85
N ASN A 183 2.49 11.86 -24.65
CA ASN A 183 3.46 12.60 -23.84
C ASN A 183 4.04 11.74 -22.70
N LEU A 184 3.69 10.45 -22.64
CA LEU A 184 4.16 9.52 -21.62
C LEU A 184 5.20 8.57 -22.20
N GLU A 185 6.36 8.55 -21.59
CA GLU A 185 7.42 7.57 -21.82
C GLU A 185 7.40 6.52 -20.72
N ILE A 186 7.76 5.27 -21.03
CA ILE A 186 7.84 4.17 -20.07
C ILE A 186 9.32 3.93 -19.72
N PRO A 187 9.65 3.82 -18.42
CA PRO A 187 8.78 3.74 -17.25
C PRO A 187 8.14 5.07 -16.86
N CYS A 188 6.93 5.04 -16.29
CA CYS A 188 6.23 6.23 -15.82
C CYS A 188 5.45 6.00 -14.52
N SER A 189 5.27 7.09 -13.76
CA SER A 189 4.57 7.11 -12.48
C SER A 189 3.24 7.84 -12.60
N PHE A 190 2.22 7.34 -11.92
CA PHE A 190 0.97 8.08 -11.76
C PHE A 190 1.22 9.45 -11.14
N GLU A 191 2.01 9.51 -10.09
CA GLU A 191 2.21 10.69 -9.26
C GLU A 191 3.10 11.74 -9.92
N ARG A 192 4.12 11.30 -10.67
CA ARG A 192 5.12 12.21 -11.26
C ARG A 192 4.81 12.64 -12.68
N GLN A 193 4.09 11.83 -13.45
CA GLN A 193 3.79 12.12 -14.85
C GLN A 193 2.29 12.12 -15.15
N VAL A 194 1.57 11.05 -14.85
CA VAL A 194 0.18 10.87 -15.30
C VAL A 194 -0.75 11.90 -14.66
N PHE A 195 -0.81 11.96 -13.32
CA PHE A 195 -1.73 12.88 -12.63
C PHE A 195 -1.40 14.37 -12.86
N PRO A 196 -0.12 14.81 -12.86
CA PRO A 196 0.20 16.18 -13.24
C PRO A 196 -0.26 16.56 -14.66
N MET A 197 -0.16 15.64 -15.64
CA MET A 197 -0.66 15.89 -17.00
C MET A 197 -2.18 15.90 -17.06
N MET A 198 -2.84 14.94 -16.40
CA MET A 198 -4.30 14.88 -16.33
C MET A 198 -4.91 16.09 -15.63
N SER A 199 -4.28 16.60 -14.56
CA SER A 199 -4.71 17.83 -13.87
C SER A 199 -4.68 19.03 -14.82
N LYS A 200 -3.57 19.24 -15.53
CA LYS A 200 -3.43 20.31 -16.53
C LYS A 200 -4.47 20.21 -17.65
N ALA A 201 -4.82 18.99 -18.07
CA ALA A 201 -5.84 18.73 -19.07
C ALA A 201 -7.27 18.75 -18.54
N ARG A 202 -7.47 18.99 -17.22
CA ARG A 202 -8.76 18.97 -16.51
C ARG A 202 -9.50 17.62 -16.62
N LEU A 203 -8.74 16.53 -16.70
CA LEU A 203 -9.24 15.16 -16.82
C LEU A 203 -9.29 14.43 -15.45
N LEU A 204 -8.91 15.09 -14.36
CA LEU A 204 -8.85 14.52 -13.02
C LEU A 204 -9.77 15.26 -12.06
N SER A 205 -10.61 14.49 -11.37
CA SER A 205 -11.45 14.97 -10.27
C SER A 205 -11.02 14.28 -8.98
N THR A 206 -11.48 14.78 -7.84
CA THR A 206 -11.22 14.15 -6.55
C THR A 206 -12.50 13.92 -5.77
N TYR A 207 -12.49 12.92 -4.90
CA TYR A 207 -13.48 12.70 -3.86
C TYR A 207 -12.78 12.55 -2.52
N THR A 208 -13.08 13.45 -1.58
CA THR A 208 -12.50 13.39 -0.24
C THR A 208 -13.25 12.37 0.60
N VAL A 209 -12.54 11.36 1.10
CA VAL A 209 -13.08 10.35 2.00
C VAL A 209 -12.82 10.74 3.46
N ASN A 210 -13.67 10.23 4.35
CA ASN A 210 -13.45 10.27 5.79
C ASN A 210 -12.88 8.94 6.27
N GLY A 211 -12.03 8.97 7.30
CA GLY A 211 -11.45 7.78 7.91
C GLY A 211 -9.96 7.91 8.14
N ASP A 212 -9.27 6.79 8.10
CA ASP A 212 -7.83 6.68 8.33
C ASP A 212 -7.17 5.89 7.20
N MET A 213 -5.91 6.20 6.95
CA MET A 213 -5.08 5.42 6.03
C MET A 213 -3.72 5.16 6.67
N LEU A 214 -3.16 3.98 6.41
CA LEU A 214 -1.84 3.59 6.87
C LEU A 214 -1.01 3.05 5.70
N ASP A 215 0.05 3.78 5.34
CA ASP A 215 1.11 3.30 4.43
C ASP A 215 2.09 2.43 5.24
N VAL A 216 2.05 1.13 5.00
CA VAL A 216 2.91 0.15 5.69
C VAL A 216 4.28 0.11 5.00
N GLY A 217 5.09 1.16 5.14
CA GLY A 217 6.36 1.31 4.41
C GLY A 217 7.60 1.48 5.26
N THR A 218 7.47 1.70 6.56
CA THR A 218 8.58 1.93 7.49
C THR A 218 8.47 1.05 8.72
N LEU A 219 9.54 0.97 9.52
CA LEU A 219 9.54 0.28 10.81
C LEU A 219 8.36 0.77 11.69
N GLU A 220 8.22 2.08 11.83
CA GLU A 220 7.21 2.71 12.68
C GLU A 220 5.79 2.39 12.17
N SER A 221 5.56 2.51 10.86
CA SER A 221 4.22 2.23 10.30
C SER A 221 3.87 0.74 10.34
N TYR A 222 4.86 -0.16 10.21
CA TYR A 222 4.64 -1.59 10.39
C TYR A 222 4.29 -1.94 11.85
N ILE A 223 4.98 -1.35 12.83
CA ILE A 223 4.64 -1.49 14.26
C ILE A 223 3.23 -0.95 14.51
N SER A 224 2.91 0.25 14.01
CA SER A 224 1.58 0.87 14.18
C SER A 224 0.45 0.04 13.54
N ALA A 225 0.74 -0.71 12.46
CA ALA A 225 -0.22 -1.62 11.84
C ALA A 225 -0.54 -2.85 12.73
N HIS A 226 0.38 -3.23 13.61
CA HIS A 226 0.21 -4.36 14.52
C HIS A 226 -0.42 -3.98 15.85
N ILE A 227 -0.05 -2.82 16.41
CA ILE A 227 -0.46 -2.38 17.75
C ILE A 227 -1.74 -1.57 17.65
N VAL A 228 -2.83 -2.09 18.19
CA VAL A 228 -4.10 -1.36 18.25
C VAL A 228 -4.20 -0.55 19.54
N LYS A 229 -5.15 0.39 19.59
CA LYS A 229 -5.34 1.28 20.75
C LYS A 229 -5.51 0.48 22.05
N GLY A 230 -4.63 0.75 23.01
CA GLY A 230 -4.63 0.09 24.32
C GLY A 230 -3.67 -1.10 24.42
N GLU A 231 -2.99 -1.47 23.36
CA GLU A 231 -1.89 -2.46 23.39
C GLU A 231 -0.54 -1.74 23.48
N ASP A 232 0.40 -2.31 24.23
CA ASP A 232 1.78 -1.81 24.29
C ASP A 232 2.69 -2.47 23.25
N ASN A 233 2.30 -3.69 22.82
CA ASN A 233 3.07 -4.53 21.90
C ASN A 233 2.13 -5.44 21.12
N TRP A 234 2.62 -6.00 20.03
CA TRP A 234 1.98 -7.16 19.41
C TRP A 234 2.93 -8.37 19.44
N ILE A 235 2.45 -9.46 20.01
CA ILE A 235 3.17 -10.73 20.08
C ILE A 235 2.32 -11.77 19.34
N SER A 236 2.95 -12.48 18.40
CA SER A 236 2.25 -13.54 17.68
C SER A 236 1.73 -14.63 18.64
N PRO A 237 0.50 -15.13 18.42
CA PRO A 237 -0.01 -16.28 19.17
C PRO A 237 0.67 -17.61 18.75
N ASN A 238 1.52 -17.60 17.71
CA ASN A 238 2.06 -18.79 17.10
C ASN A 238 3.47 -19.10 17.62
N ASN A 239 3.56 -19.97 18.65
CA ASN A 239 4.80 -20.54 19.16
C ASN A 239 5.87 -19.48 19.51
N VAL A 240 5.50 -18.50 20.34
CA VAL A 240 6.42 -17.48 20.85
C VAL A 240 6.65 -17.72 22.35
N GLU A 241 7.91 -17.86 22.73
CA GLU A 241 8.34 -18.03 24.13
C GLU A 241 9.08 -16.77 24.60
N ILE A 242 8.62 -16.17 25.69
CA ILE A 242 9.19 -14.93 26.24
C ILE A 242 9.47 -15.14 27.72
N SER A 243 10.73 -14.92 28.13
CA SER A 243 11.11 -14.94 29.55
C SER A 243 10.34 -13.88 30.33
N LYS A 244 10.00 -14.23 31.60
CA LYS A 244 9.32 -13.32 32.53
C LYS A 244 10.17 -12.07 32.87
N SER A 245 11.48 -12.16 32.73
CA SER A 245 12.42 -11.05 32.97
C SER A 245 12.60 -10.14 31.73
N ALA A 246 12.05 -10.50 30.59
CA ALA A 246 12.14 -9.69 29.38
C ALA A 246 11.23 -8.44 29.43
N ILE A 247 11.71 -7.33 28.88
CA ILE A 247 10.97 -6.07 28.76
C ILE A 247 10.73 -5.81 27.28
N ILE A 248 9.46 -5.73 26.85
CA ILE A 248 9.07 -5.47 25.48
C ILE A 248 8.15 -4.25 25.46
N LYS A 249 8.48 -3.22 24.66
CA LYS A 249 7.69 -1.99 24.53
C LYS A 249 7.62 -1.53 23.09
N ASN A 250 6.42 -1.15 22.62
CA ASN A 250 6.16 -0.65 21.28
C ASN A 250 6.84 -1.49 20.19
N SER A 251 6.69 -2.83 20.27
CA SER A 251 7.43 -3.77 19.44
C SER A 251 6.55 -4.90 18.93
N VAL A 252 6.99 -5.54 17.86
CA VAL A 252 6.32 -6.65 17.20
C VAL A 252 7.20 -7.89 17.28
N ILE A 253 6.66 -8.98 17.85
CA ILE A 253 7.33 -10.28 17.88
C ILE A 253 6.54 -11.24 16.97
N LEU A 254 7.17 -11.68 15.88
CA LEU A 254 6.54 -12.58 14.92
C LEU A 254 6.63 -14.05 15.36
N ASP A 255 6.16 -14.97 14.52
CA ASP A 255 5.98 -16.39 14.84
C ASP A 255 7.29 -17.11 15.19
N ASN A 256 7.20 -18.14 16.03
CA ASN A 256 8.30 -19.05 16.37
C ASN A 256 9.53 -18.34 16.94
N CYS A 257 9.35 -17.33 17.77
CA CYS A 257 10.44 -16.59 18.40
C CYS A 257 10.68 -17.03 19.83
N ILE A 258 11.94 -17.00 20.26
CA ILE A 258 12.36 -17.23 21.65
C ILE A 258 13.06 -15.96 22.15
N VAL A 259 12.59 -15.41 23.24
CA VAL A 259 13.19 -14.25 23.91
C VAL A 259 13.66 -14.69 25.31
N GLU A 260 14.98 -14.77 25.48
CA GLU A 260 15.61 -15.27 26.70
C GLU A 260 15.59 -14.23 27.85
N ASP A 261 16.27 -14.57 28.98
CA ASP A 261 16.25 -13.77 30.20
C ASP A 261 16.92 -12.39 30.01
N ASN A 262 16.37 -11.39 30.75
CA ASN A 262 16.88 -10.00 30.80
C ASN A 262 17.00 -9.29 29.46
N VAL A 263 16.25 -9.73 28.46
CA VAL A 263 16.21 -9.06 27.15
C VAL A 263 15.35 -7.79 27.22
N THR A 264 15.80 -6.71 26.60
CA THR A 264 15.01 -5.48 26.43
C THR A 264 14.82 -5.20 24.94
N ILE A 265 13.55 -5.09 24.49
CA ILE A 265 13.17 -4.82 23.09
C ILE A 265 12.27 -3.58 23.07
N THR A 266 12.66 -2.53 22.34
CA THR A 266 11.89 -1.30 22.22
C THR A 266 11.81 -0.81 20.78
N ASN A 267 10.62 -0.36 20.33
CA ASN A 267 10.39 0.19 18.98
C ASN A 267 10.97 -0.70 17.86
N SER A 268 10.85 -2.03 18.00
CA SER A 268 11.57 -2.98 17.15
C SER A 268 10.66 -4.09 16.62
N ILE A 269 11.11 -4.76 15.56
CA ILE A 269 10.45 -5.94 15.00
C ILE A 269 11.39 -7.13 15.11
N ILE A 270 10.91 -8.21 15.71
CA ILE A 270 11.60 -9.50 15.74
C ILE A 270 10.94 -10.41 14.71
N SER A 271 11.68 -10.72 13.64
CA SER A 271 11.17 -11.58 12.55
C SER A 271 10.99 -13.01 13.00
N SER A 272 10.11 -13.73 12.32
CA SER A 272 9.81 -15.13 12.62
C SER A 272 11.06 -16.02 12.67
N ASN A 273 11.02 -17.01 13.55
CA ASN A 273 12.09 -17.99 13.79
C ASN A 273 13.38 -17.40 14.39
N SER A 274 13.31 -16.27 15.08
CA SER A 274 14.46 -15.63 15.74
C SER A 274 14.60 -16.08 17.19
N ILE A 275 15.86 -16.18 17.63
CA ILE A 275 16.21 -16.41 19.04
C ILE A 275 16.99 -15.19 19.52
N ILE A 276 16.47 -14.51 20.54
CA ILE A 276 17.13 -13.36 21.17
C ILE A 276 17.78 -13.82 22.45
N SER A 277 19.11 -13.83 22.43
CA SER A 277 19.90 -14.32 23.55
C SER A 277 19.79 -13.42 24.77
N LYS A 278 19.99 -14.01 25.95
CA LYS A 278 19.94 -13.34 27.25
C LYS A 278 20.79 -12.07 27.30
N ASP A 279 20.38 -11.13 28.14
CA ASP A 279 21.07 -9.87 28.41
C ASP A 279 21.21 -8.95 27.15
N THR A 280 20.40 -9.19 26.09
CA THR A 280 20.42 -8.40 24.84
C THR A 280 19.51 -7.18 24.94
N ILE A 281 19.98 -6.05 24.39
CA ILE A 281 19.18 -4.81 24.24
C ILE A 281 19.01 -4.52 22.76
N ILE A 282 17.76 -4.38 22.29
CA ILE A 282 17.36 -4.07 20.91
C ILE A 282 16.49 -2.83 20.94
N SER A 283 16.84 -1.83 20.13
CA SER A 283 16.06 -0.59 20.04
C SER A 283 16.06 0.00 18.63
N GLN A 284 14.87 0.26 18.09
CA GLN A 284 14.66 0.82 16.74
C GLN A 284 15.28 -0.04 15.61
N GLU A 285 15.12 -1.35 15.72
CA GLU A 285 15.74 -2.31 14.80
C GLU A 285 14.73 -3.33 14.26
N ILE A 286 15.07 -3.92 13.13
CA ILE A 286 14.43 -5.10 12.58
C ILE A 286 15.41 -6.25 12.67
N ILE A 287 15.14 -7.21 13.53
CA ILE A 287 15.98 -8.39 13.71
C ILE A 287 15.44 -9.53 12.85
N ARG A 288 16.32 -10.12 12.05
CA ARG A 288 16.05 -11.35 11.31
C ARG A 288 16.97 -12.45 11.83
N LYS A 289 16.49 -13.70 11.80
CA LYS A 289 17.28 -14.89 12.07
C LYS A 289 18.60 -14.82 11.29
N SER A 290 19.71 -14.85 12.02
CA SER A 290 21.05 -15.09 11.48
C SER A 290 21.19 -16.55 10.99
#